data_43ff4e611a45824b34324edf068d3cba
#
_entry.id   43ff4e611a45824b34324edf068d3cba
#
_cell.length_a   1.000
_cell.length_b   1.000
_cell.length_c   1.000
_cell.angle_alpha   90.00
_cell.angle_beta   90.00
_cell.angle_gamma   90.00
#
_symmetry.space_group_name_H-M   'P 1'
#
loop_
_entity.id
_entity.type
_entity.pdbx_description
1 polymer ?
#
loop_
_entity_poly.entity_id
_entity_poly.type
_entity_poly.pdbx_seq_one_letter_code
_entity_poly.pdbx_strand_id
1 'polypeptide(L)'
;LGDVYKRQCMHEFVMSIADLKKKTGISAMDIAKGLLDNGIHPPTMYFPLIVEEALMVEPTETESKETLDEAVEVLRKLYEIAETDAEQLHQAPVTTPVTRMDEVGAARHPYLRYEWQD
;
A
#
# COMPACT_ATOMS: atom_id res chain seq x y z
N LEU A 1 -24.60 -13.56 13.74
CA LEU A 1 -24.53 -12.17 14.28
C LEU A 1 -23.33 -11.99 15.23
N GLY A 2 -23.03 -12.96 16.12
CA GLY A 2 -21.89 -12.88 17.04
C GLY A 2 -20.52 -12.83 16.37
N ASP A 3 -20.35 -13.50 15.22
CA ASP A 3 -19.09 -13.50 14.47
C ASP A 3 -18.83 -12.17 13.75
N VAL A 4 -19.87 -11.53 13.24
CA VAL A 4 -19.76 -10.21 12.61
C VAL A 4 -19.35 -9.16 13.64
N TYR A 5 -19.93 -9.21 14.82
CA TYR A 5 -19.60 -8.27 15.90
C TYR A 5 -18.15 -8.41 16.36
N LYS A 6 -17.63 -9.63 16.48
CA LYS A 6 -16.24 -9.89 16.89
C LYS A 6 -15.20 -9.52 15.84
N ARG A 7 -15.60 -9.30 14.59
CA ARG A 7 -14.72 -8.93 13.47
C ARG A 7 -14.73 -7.44 13.15
N GLN A 8 -15.46 -6.66 13.92
CA GLN A 8 -15.48 -5.21 13.76
C GLN A 8 -14.22 -4.58 14.38
N CYS A 9 -13.72 -3.54 13.74
CA CYS A 9 -12.65 -2.69 14.25
C CYS A 9 -13.21 -1.30 14.56
N MET A 10 -12.50 -0.53 15.38
CA MET A 10 -12.93 0.82 15.74
C MET A 10 -12.75 1.79 14.56
N HIS A 11 -11.52 2.14 14.23
CA HIS A 11 -11.20 3.14 13.22
C HIS A 11 -10.18 2.62 12.19
N GLU A 12 -9.49 1.54 12.50
CA GLU A 12 -8.46 0.97 11.65
C GLU A 12 -8.49 -0.56 11.68
N PHE A 13 -7.91 -1.17 10.65
CA PHE A 13 -7.59 -2.58 10.66
C PHE A 13 -6.22 -2.81 10.02
N VAL A 14 -5.60 -3.91 10.40
CA VAL A 14 -4.28 -4.29 9.89
C VAL A 14 -4.42 -5.55 9.05
N MET A 15 -3.96 -5.47 7.81
CA MET A 15 -3.79 -6.63 6.94
C MET A 15 -2.32 -7.03 6.88
N SER A 16 -2.04 -8.31 6.94
CA SER A 16 -0.74 -8.86 6.58
C SER A 16 -0.81 -9.45 5.17
N ILE A 17 0.16 -9.09 4.33
CA ILE A 17 0.33 -9.73 3.03
C ILE A 17 1.56 -10.65 3.00
N ALA A 18 2.03 -11.10 4.15
CA ALA A 18 3.20 -11.97 4.27
C ALA A 18 3.07 -13.25 3.43
N ASP A 19 1.89 -13.87 3.37
CA ASP A 19 1.67 -15.06 2.56
C ASP A 19 1.69 -14.74 1.05
N LEU A 20 1.13 -13.60 0.64
CA LEU A 20 1.23 -13.14 -0.73
C LEU A 20 2.70 -12.91 -1.12
N LYS A 21 3.47 -12.27 -0.25
CA LYS A 21 4.91 -12.05 -0.47
C LYS A 21 5.69 -13.34 -0.62
N LYS A 22 5.43 -14.34 0.24
CA LYS A 22 6.08 -15.66 0.12
C LYS A 22 5.76 -16.34 -1.20
N LYS A 23 4.54 -16.16 -1.70
CA LYS A 23 4.06 -16.79 -2.93
C LYS A 23 4.54 -16.08 -4.20
N THR A 24 4.55 -14.75 -4.20
CA THR A 24 4.71 -13.93 -5.41
C THR A 24 5.92 -13.00 -5.39
N GLY A 25 6.52 -12.75 -4.23
CA GLY A 25 7.57 -11.74 -4.03
C GLY A 25 7.04 -10.31 -3.82
N ILE A 26 5.74 -10.07 -3.97
CA ILE A 26 5.13 -8.74 -3.81
C ILE A 26 5.11 -8.33 -2.34
N SER A 27 5.68 -7.17 -2.06
CA SER A 27 5.75 -6.57 -0.73
C SER A 27 4.59 -5.61 -0.44
N ALA A 28 4.44 -5.22 0.84
CA ALA A 28 3.49 -4.16 1.23
C ALA A 28 3.75 -2.84 0.48
N MET A 29 5.03 -2.52 0.22
CA MET A 29 5.42 -1.36 -0.60
C MET A 29 4.87 -1.45 -2.02
N ASP A 30 4.93 -2.63 -2.66
CA ASP A 30 4.44 -2.81 -4.03
C ASP A 30 2.92 -2.62 -4.11
N ILE A 31 2.17 -3.14 -3.14
CA ILE A 31 0.73 -2.90 -3.04
C ILE A 31 0.42 -1.41 -2.83
N ALA A 32 1.16 -0.74 -1.93
CA ALA A 32 0.99 0.70 -1.68
C ALA A 32 1.24 1.53 -2.94
N LYS A 33 2.26 1.19 -3.72
CA LYS A 33 2.55 1.86 -5.01
C LYS A 33 1.48 1.57 -6.06
N GLY A 34 0.92 0.36 -6.08
CA GLY A 34 -0.22 0.02 -6.92
C GLY A 34 -1.50 0.80 -6.55
N LEU A 35 -1.71 1.09 -5.27
CA LEU A 35 -2.82 1.93 -4.81
C LEU A 35 -2.70 3.37 -5.36
N LEU A 36 -1.48 3.95 -5.38
CA LEU A 36 -1.24 5.27 -5.99
C LEU A 36 -1.68 5.32 -7.45
N ASP A 37 -1.37 4.30 -8.22
CA ASP A 37 -1.77 4.21 -9.64
C ASP A 37 -3.28 4.14 -9.84
N ASN A 38 -4.02 3.79 -8.81
CA ASN A 38 -5.48 3.75 -8.79
C ASN A 38 -6.11 4.95 -8.05
N GLY A 39 -5.33 5.99 -7.76
CA GLY A 39 -5.83 7.22 -7.13
C GLY A 39 -6.17 7.07 -5.65
N ILE A 40 -5.70 6.02 -4.98
CA ILE A 40 -5.94 5.77 -3.56
C ILE A 40 -4.70 6.16 -2.77
N HIS A 41 -4.90 6.95 -1.71
CA HIS A 41 -3.85 7.24 -0.75
C HIS A 41 -3.45 5.95 -0.03
N PRO A 42 -2.17 5.52 -0.09
CA PRO A 42 -1.77 4.25 0.48
C PRO A 42 -1.84 4.27 2.01
N PRO A 43 -2.17 3.12 2.62
CA PRO A 43 -2.15 2.99 4.07
C PRO A 43 -0.73 3.05 4.63
N THR A 44 -0.61 3.20 5.95
CA THR A 44 0.65 3.02 6.66
C THR A 44 1.18 1.60 6.46
N MET A 45 2.42 1.49 6.03
CA MET A 45 3.08 0.22 5.76
C MET A 45 4.02 -0.17 6.89
N TYR A 46 4.24 -1.50 7.04
CA TYR A 46 5.21 -2.07 7.98
C TYR A 46 4.97 -1.65 9.45
N PHE A 47 3.75 -1.34 9.78
CA PHE A 47 3.33 -1.02 11.13
C PHE A 47 1.96 -1.67 11.42
N PRO A 48 1.74 -2.25 12.61
CA PRO A 48 2.68 -2.41 13.73
C PRO A 48 3.82 -3.39 13.39
N LEU A 49 4.99 -3.18 14.01
CA LEU A 49 6.23 -3.91 13.68
C LEU A 49 6.15 -5.43 13.91
N ILE A 50 5.24 -5.87 14.78
CA ILE A 50 5.01 -7.30 15.05
C ILE A 50 4.24 -8.02 13.93
N VAL A 51 3.64 -7.26 12.99
CA VAL A 51 2.90 -7.82 11.85
C VAL A 51 3.78 -7.73 10.60
N GLU A 52 4.17 -8.89 10.08
CA GLU A 52 4.98 -8.97 8.87
C GLU A 52 4.19 -8.46 7.66
N GLU A 53 4.82 -7.62 6.82
CA GLU A 53 4.21 -7.03 5.62
C GLU A 53 2.85 -6.38 5.92
N ALA A 54 2.80 -5.60 6.98
CA ALA A 54 1.58 -4.95 7.44
C ALA A 54 1.15 -3.79 6.54
N LEU A 55 -0.15 -3.71 6.31
CA LEU A 55 -0.87 -2.56 5.76
C LEU A 55 -1.93 -2.15 6.79
N MET A 56 -1.77 -0.98 7.40
CA MET A 56 -2.72 -0.44 8.37
C MET A 56 -3.70 0.48 7.65
N VAL A 57 -4.90 -0.01 7.44
CA VAL A 57 -5.94 0.69 6.68
C VAL A 57 -6.89 1.41 7.62
N GLU A 58 -7.09 2.69 7.36
CA GLU A 58 -7.88 3.58 8.19
C GLU A 58 -8.91 4.33 7.31
N PRO A 59 -10.04 3.67 6.97
CA PRO A 59 -11.10 4.32 6.23
C PRO A 59 -11.79 5.32 7.15
N THR A 60 -11.76 6.59 6.76
CA THR A 60 -12.33 7.65 7.58
C THR A 60 -13.85 7.72 7.44
N GLU A 61 -14.53 8.30 8.43
CA GLU A 61 -15.99 8.49 8.42
C GLU A 61 -16.49 9.45 7.33
N THR A 62 -15.56 10.19 6.70
CA THR A 62 -15.86 11.10 5.58
C THR A 62 -15.96 10.37 4.24
N GLU A 63 -15.53 9.13 4.16
CA GLU A 63 -15.58 8.33 2.93
C GLU A 63 -17.00 7.78 2.70
N SER A 64 -17.47 7.89 1.46
CA SER A 64 -18.76 7.30 1.08
C SER A 64 -18.67 5.78 0.97
N LYS A 65 -19.85 5.12 1.00
CA LYS A 65 -19.90 3.68 0.75
C LYS A 65 -19.33 3.31 -0.62
N GLU A 66 -19.64 4.11 -1.63
CA GLU A 66 -19.16 3.92 -3.00
C GLU A 66 -17.64 3.96 -3.05
N THR A 67 -16.99 4.93 -2.38
CA THR A 67 -15.53 5.02 -2.28
C THR A 67 -14.93 3.81 -1.57
N LEU A 68 -15.58 3.32 -0.51
CA LEU A 68 -15.12 2.13 0.19
C LEU A 68 -15.24 0.86 -0.67
N ASP A 69 -16.34 0.71 -1.40
CA ASP A 69 -16.55 -0.40 -2.33
C ASP A 69 -15.48 -0.37 -3.45
N GLU A 70 -15.18 0.81 -4.00
CA GLU A 70 -14.12 1.00 -5.00
C GLU A 70 -12.74 0.61 -4.44
N ALA A 71 -12.41 1.03 -3.22
CA ALA A 71 -11.15 0.68 -2.58
C ALA A 71 -11.00 -0.85 -2.39
N VAL A 72 -12.08 -1.54 -2.05
CA VAL A 72 -12.09 -3.01 -1.95
C VAL A 72 -11.83 -3.65 -3.31
N GLU A 73 -12.47 -3.17 -4.38
CA GLU A 73 -12.26 -3.72 -5.73
C GLU A 73 -10.84 -3.45 -6.24
N VAL A 74 -10.26 -2.29 -5.95
CA VAL A 74 -8.86 -1.99 -6.28
C VAL A 74 -7.92 -2.94 -5.54
N LEU A 75 -8.11 -3.15 -4.24
CA LEU A 75 -7.27 -4.09 -3.47
C LEU A 75 -7.37 -5.52 -4.03
N ARG A 76 -8.57 -5.98 -4.39
CA ARG A 76 -8.77 -7.30 -5.02
C ARG A 76 -8.02 -7.40 -6.35
N LYS A 77 -8.14 -6.38 -7.19
CA LYS A 77 -7.42 -6.30 -8.47
C LYS A 77 -5.91 -6.35 -8.29
N LEU A 78 -5.37 -5.59 -7.34
CA LEU A 78 -3.93 -5.61 -7.05
C LEU A 78 -3.47 -6.99 -6.56
N TYR A 79 -4.29 -7.66 -5.75
CA TYR A 79 -4.02 -9.03 -5.32
C TYR A 79 -3.98 -10.01 -6.51
N GLU A 80 -4.94 -9.92 -7.43
CA GLU A 80 -4.98 -10.75 -8.64
C GLU A 80 -3.77 -10.49 -9.55
N ILE A 81 -3.37 -9.21 -9.72
CA ILE A 81 -2.17 -8.85 -10.48
C ILE A 81 -0.93 -9.42 -9.80
N ALA A 82 -0.83 -9.35 -8.46
CA ALA A 82 0.28 -9.94 -7.73
C ALA A 82 0.44 -11.45 -8.01
N GLU A 83 -0.66 -12.17 -8.17
CA GLU A 83 -0.66 -13.60 -8.45
C GLU A 83 -0.40 -13.96 -9.93
N THR A 84 -0.76 -13.08 -10.86
CA THR A 84 -0.73 -13.36 -12.30
C THR A 84 0.42 -12.64 -13.03
N ASP A 85 0.75 -11.43 -12.63
CA ASP A 85 1.79 -10.58 -13.24
C ASP A 85 2.45 -9.69 -12.19
N ALA A 86 3.24 -10.29 -11.30
CA ALA A 86 3.93 -9.59 -10.23
C ALA A 86 4.84 -8.45 -10.73
N GLU A 87 5.41 -8.59 -11.93
CA GLU A 87 6.31 -7.58 -12.51
C GLU A 87 5.60 -6.24 -12.71
N GLN A 88 4.33 -6.25 -13.09
CA GLN A 88 3.54 -5.02 -13.21
C GLN A 88 3.50 -4.23 -11.90
N LEU A 89 3.38 -4.90 -10.75
CA LEU A 89 3.38 -4.24 -9.45
C LEU A 89 4.78 -3.80 -9.01
N HIS A 90 5.82 -4.52 -9.39
CA HIS A 90 7.20 -4.09 -9.12
C HIS A 90 7.54 -2.77 -9.83
N GLN A 91 6.92 -2.49 -10.96
CA GLN A 91 7.09 -1.24 -11.70
C GLN A 91 6.22 -0.08 -11.20
N ALA A 92 5.18 -0.36 -10.39
CA ALA A 92 4.32 0.68 -9.85
C ALA A 92 5.09 1.63 -8.89
N PRO A 93 4.77 2.95 -8.84
CA PRO A 93 3.72 3.63 -9.60
C PRO A 93 4.18 4.02 -11.01
N VAL A 94 3.27 3.97 -11.98
CA VAL A 94 3.56 4.34 -13.39
C VAL A 94 2.74 5.55 -13.86
N THR A 95 1.70 5.93 -13.12
CA THR A 95 0.81 7.06 -13.46
C THR A 95 1.22 8.37 -12.79
N THR A 96 2.13 8.32 -11.83
CA THR A 96 2.63 9.49 -11.08
C THR A 96 3.81 10.14 -11.80
N PRO A 97 4.06 11.46 -11.61
CA PRO A 97 5.19 12.16 -12.23
C PRO A 97 6.56 11.58 -11.82
N VAL A 98 6.65 11.02 -10.62
CA VAL A 98 7.84 10.37 -10.07
C VAL A 98 7.52 8.91 -9.77
N THR A 99 8.36 8.00 -10.24
CA THR A 99 8.24 6.57 -10.00
C THR A 99 8.88 6.16 -8.66
N ARG A 100 9.54 5.01 -8.59
CA ARG A 100 10.27 4.58 -7.39
C ARG A 100 11.44 5.52 -7.11
N MET A 101 11.54 5.99 -5.88
CA MET A 101 12.65 6.83 -5.41
C MET A 101 13.72 5.97 -4.73
N ASP A 102 14.96 6.44 -4.77
CA ASP A 102 16.06 5.81 -4.01
C ASP A 102 15.97 6.22 -2.53
N GLU A 103 15.08 5.56 -1.81
CA GLU A 103 14.86 5.82 -0.37
C GLU A 103 16.09 5.48 0.47
N VAL A 104 16.85 4.46 0.07
CA VAL A 104 18.06 4.03 0.78
C VAL A 104 19.17 5.06 0.61
N GLY A 105 19.39 5.52 -0.62
CA GLY A 105 20.36 6.59 -0.90
C GLY A 105 20.00 7.88 -0.18
N ALA A 106 18.73 8.28 -0.23
CA ALA A 106 18.26 9.48 0.47
C ALA A 106 18.43 9.40 2.00
N ALA A 107 18.22 8.23 2.60
CA ALA A 107 18.41 8.04 4.03
C ALA A 107 19.89 8.00 4.44
N ARG A 108 20.75 7.37 3.63
CA ARG A 108 22.19 7.20 3.94
C ARG A 108 23.02 8.42 3.58
N HIS A 109 22.63 9.14 2.54
CA HIS A 109 23.35 10.30 2.00
C HIS A 109 22.39 11.46 1.78
N PRO A 110 21.81 12.03 2.88
CA PRO A 110 20.80 13.08 2.75
C PRO A 110 21.41 14.35 2.17
N TYR A 111 20.71 14.94 1.21
CA TYR A 111 21.06 16.24 0.65
C TYR A 111 20.25 17.32 1.38
N LEU A 112 20.87 18.03 2.29
CA LEU A 112 20.17 18.90 3.26
C LEU A 112 20.04 20.36 2.81
N ARG A 113 20.64 20.73 1.67
CA ARG A 113 20.60 22.10 1.13
C ARG A 113 20.26 22.07 -0.35
N TYR A 114 19.39 22.99 -0.75
CA TYR A 114 19.17 23.23 -2.16
C TYR A 114 20.34 24.04 -2.74
N GLU A 115 20.93 23.60 -3.83
CA GLU A 115 21.92 24.33 -4.60
C GLU A 115 21.29 24.70 -5.95
N TRP A 116 21.28 26.00 -6.26
CA TRP A 116 20.80 26.47 -7.54
C TRP A 116 21.73 25.95 -8.63
N GLN A 117 21.14 25.31 -9.63
CA GLN A 117 21.87 24.99 -10.85
C GLN A 117 21.74 26.18 -11.78
N ASP A 118 22.87 26.81 -12.13
CA ASP A 118 22.95 27.91 -13.10
C ASP A 118 22.64 27.44 -14.53
#